data_e2a402109188a444557fed8e760f5d3b
#
_entry.id   e2a402109188a444557fed8e760f5d3b
#
_cell.length_a   1.000
_cell.length_b   1.000
_cell.length_c   1.000
_cell.angle_alpha   90.00
_cell.angle_beta   90.00
_cell.angle_gamma   90.00
#
_symmetry.space_group_name_H-M   'P 1'
#
loop_
_entity.id
_entity.type
_entity.pdbx_description
1 polymer ?
#
loop_
_entity_poly.entity_id
_entity_poly.type
_entity_poly.pdbx_seq_one_letter_code
_entity_poly.pdbx_strand_id
1 'polypeptide(L)'
;MLAAQRPFEPMTERQAVRVRRIMFLVVDAGRAISGDFAQRVEGPSGVELVAAAADTAIDASVRSSYAAFSTLINDWVSKVKRWRCGLTAAERSRLGVGANWRCGDVSVLVDRVSFDQLGPARAGILSAIPTRFALPAEQVDLLIDGGADALRQSKAYQAFRKGL
;
A
#
# COMPACT_ATOMS: atom_id res chain seq x y z
N MET A 1 -13.04 26.73 -18.61
CA MET A 1 -12.67 25.43 -19.22
C MET A 1 -11.67 24.76 -18.30
N LEU A 2 -12.07 23.70 -17.58
CA LEU A 2 -11.14 22.85 -16.85
C LEU A 2 -10.25 22.16 -17.90
N ALA A 3 -8.94 22.40 -17.84
CA ALA A 3 -8.00 21.70 -18.69
C ALA A 3 -8.19 20.20 -18.46
N ALA A 4 -8.44 19.46 -19.53
CA ALA A 4 -8.62 18.01 -19.44
C ALA A 4 -7.35 17.43 -18.80
N GLN A 5 -7.48 16.84 -17.62
CA GLN A 5 -6.38 16.20 -16.93
C GLN A 5 -5.74 15.15 -17.85
N ARG A 6 -4.45 15.25 -18.05
CA ARG A 6 -3.73 14.29 -18.89
C ARG A 6 -3.74 12.92 -18.20
N PRO A 7 -3.98 11.83 -18.95
CA PRO A 7 -4.18 10.51 -18.35
C PRO A 7 -2.95 9.96 -17.60
N PHE A 8 -1.80 10.57 -17.76
CA PHE A 8 -0.54 10.17 -17.12
C PHE A 8 -0.12 11.06 -15.94
N GLU A 9 -0.90 12.10 -15.61
CA GLU A 9 -0.58 12.93 -14.43
C GLU A 9 -0.56 12.08 -13.15
N PRO A 10 0.39 12.36 -12.24
CA PRO A 10 1.31 13.52 -12.19
C PRO A 10 2.62 13.37 -13.00
N MET A 11 2.80 12.32 -13.79
CA MET A 11 4.00 12.14 -14.60
C MET A 11 4.04 13.10 -15.79
N THR A 12 5.24 13.36 -16.29
CA THR A 12 5.44 13.97 -17.62
C THR A 12 5.26 12.93 -18.73
N GLU A 13 5.02 13.34 -19.97
CA GLU A 13 4.95 12.42 -21.13
C GLU A 13 6.19 11.52 -21.23
N ARG A 14 7.39 12.09 -21.02
CA ARG A 14 8.65 11.33 -21.07
C ARG A 14 8.76 10.30 -19.95
N GLN A 15 8.26 10.59 -18.76
CA GLN A 15 8.21 9.62 -17.66
C GLN A 15 7.18 8.54 -17.97
N ALA A 16 6.00 8.92 -18.45
CA ALA A 16 4.90 8.00 -18.73
C ALA A 16 5.24 6.97 -19.82
N VAL A 17 6.06 7.32 -20.83
CA VAL A 17 6.51 6.35 -21.83
C VAL A 17 7.63 5.42 -21.33
N ARG A 18 8.39 5.84 -20.31
CA ARG A 18 9.51 5.07 -19.77
C ARG A 18 9.15 4.18 -18.61
N VAL A 19 8.09 4.54 -17.87
CA VAL A 19 7.67 3.76 -16.71
C VAL A 19 7.28 2.34 -17.14
N ARG A 20 7.77 1.35 -16.40
CA ARG A 20 7.47 -0.07 -16.61
C ARG A 20 6.77 -0.68 -15.41
N ARG A 21 7.21 -0.30 -14.23
CA ARG A 21 6.70 -0.84 -12.98
C ARG A 21 6.54 0.27 -11.96
N ILE A 22 5.46 0.22 -11.24
CA ILE A 22 5.18 1.10 -10.11
C ILE A 22 4.76 0.20 -8.95
N MET A 23 5.29 0.47 -7.78
CA MET A 23 4.83 -0.17 -6.56
C MET A 23 4.32 0.89 -5.60
N PHE A 24 3.10 0.70 -5.13
CA PHE A 24 2.56 1.42 -3.99
C PHE A 24 2.55 0.46 -2.80
N LEU A 25 3.29 0.85 -1.78
CA LEU A 25 3.38 0.09 -0.55
C LEU A 25 2.66 0.85 0.56
N VAL A 26 1.56 0.31 1.02
CA VAL A 26 0.80 0.85 2.14
C VAL A 26 1.33 0.22 3.41
N VAL A 27 1.92 1.03 4.28
CA VAL A 27 2.40 0.56 5.59
C VAL A 27 1.25 0.72 6.58
N ASP A 28 0.81 -0.40 7.12
CA ASP A 28 -0.23 -0.45 8.13
C ASP A 28 0.42 -0.74 9.49
N ALA A 29 0.52 0.29 10.29
CA ALA A 29 0.96 0.23 11.69
C ALA A 29 -0.23 0.21 12.65
N GLY A 30 -1.40 -0.24 12.18
CA GLY A 30 -2.61 -0.37 12.99
C GLY A 30 -2.39 -1.34 14.15
N ARG A 31 -3.12 -1.08 15.23
CA ARG A 31 -3.16 -1.99 16.39
C ARG A 31 -4.10 -3.16 16.06
N ALA A 32 -3.77 -4.35 16.56
CA ALA A 32 -4.76 -5.42 16.59
C ALA A 32 -5.98 -4.96 17.39
N ILE A 33 -7.18 -5.41 16.99
CA ILE A 33 -8.40 -5.15 17.74
C ILE A 33 -8.18 -5.64 19.17
N SER A 34 -8.20 -4.72 20.12
CA SER A 34 -7.97 -5.06 21.52
C SER A 34 -9.20 -5.79 22.07
N GLY A 35 -9.03 -6.99 22.55
CA GLY A 35 -10.04 -7.69 23.34
C GLY A 35 -9.98 -9.20 23.21
N ASP A 36 -9.81 -9.85 24.33
CA ASP A 36 -9.97 -11.29 24.54
C ASP A 36 -11.39 -11.67 24.98
N PHE A 37 -12.37 -10.82 24.60
CA PHE A 37 -13.77 -10.92 25.05
C PHE A 37 -14.38 -12.29 24.79
N ALA A 38 -14.00 -12.93 23.68
CA ALA A 38 -14.49 -14.25 23.34
C ALA A 38 -13.98 -15.36 24.28
N GLN A 39 -12.98 -15.06 25.10
CA GLN A 39 -12.35 -16.01 26.02
C GLN A 39 -12.71 -15.76 27.48
N ARG A 40 -13.41 -14.65 27.78
CA ARG A 40 -13.81 -14.31 29.15
C ARG A 40 -15.25 -14.73 29.44
N VAL A 41 -15.46 -15.34 30.57
CA VAL A 41 -16.79 -15.75 31.05
C VAL A 41 -17.65 -14.54 31.48
N GLU A 42 -17.01 -13.46 31.96
CA GLU A 42 -17.66 -12.28 32.50
C GLU A 42 -18.08 -11.22 31.47
N GLY A 43 -17.72 -11.42 30.19
CA GLY A 43 -18.00 -10.47 29.11
C GLY A 43 -17.20 -9.15 29.21
N PRO A 44 -17.31 -8.29 28.20
CA PRO A 44 -16.59 -7.02 28.18
C PRO A 44 -17.28 -5.94 29.02
N SER A 45 -16.50 -5.07 29.65
CA SER A 45 -17.02 -3.84 30.26
C SER A 45 -17.51 -2.84 29.21
N GLY A 46 -18.34 -1.87 29.60
CA GLY A 46 -18.83 -0.85 28.66
C GLY A 46 -17.72 -0.04 27.98
N VAL A 47 -16.62 0.25 28.71
CA VAL A 47 -15.46 0.97 28.14
C VAL A 47 -14.72 0.10 27.11
N GLU A 48 -14.56 -1.19 27.38
CA GLU A 48 -13.94 -2.13 26.44
C GLU A 48 -14.78 -2.30 25.17
N LEU A 49 -16.11 -2.32 25.28
CA LEU A 49 -17.02 -2.36 24.13
C LEU A 49 -16.88 -1.12 23.25
N VAL A 50 -16.81 0.07 23.83
CA VAL A 50 -16.63 1.32 23.09
C VAL A 50 -15.26 1.33 22.39
N ALA A 51 -14.21 0.90 23.07
CA ALA A 51 -12.87 0.79 22.47
C ALA A 51 -12.86 -0.20 21.30
N ALA A 52 -13.42 -1.39 21.46
CA ALA A 52 -13.50 -2.38 20.40
C ALA A 52 -14.34 -1.93 19.20
N ALA A 53 -15.42 -1.20 19.45
CA ALA A 53 -16.24 -0.62 18.39
C ALA A 53 -15.46 0.44 17.59
N ALA A 54 -14.69 1.30 18.27
CA ALA A 54 -13.85 2.30 17.64
C ALA A 54 -12.73 1.64 16.81
N ASP A 55 -12.04 0.64 17.35
CA ASP A 55 -10.99 -0.12 16.64
C ASP A 55 -11.55 -0.80 15.39
N THR A 56 -12.75 -1.40 15.49
CA THR A 56 -13.44 -2.04 14.37
C THR A 56 -13.81 -1.02 13.27
N ALA A 57 -14.28 0.15 13.64
CA ALA A 57 -14.62 1.21 12.69
C ALA A 57 -13.38 1.74 11.96
N ILE A 58 -12.27 1.92 12.67
CA ILE A 58 -10.98 2.34 12.10
C ILE A 58 -10.49 1.29 11.11
N ASP A 59 -10.47 0.01 11.49
CA ASP A 59 -10.01 -1.07 10.64
C ASP A 59 -10.89 -1.23 9.38
N ALA A 60 -12.21 -1.10 9.50
CA ALA A 60 -13.12 -1.10 8.36
C ALA A 60 -12.85 0.09 7.42
N SER A 61 -12.58 1.28 7.97
CA SER A 61 -12.22 2.48 7.20
C SER A 61 -10.90 2.28 6.43
N VAL A 62 -9.89 1.71 7.08
CA VAL A 62 -8.58 1.41 6.45
C VAL A 62 -8.74 0.42 5.31
N ARG A 63 -9.49 -0.67 5.52
CA ARG A 63 -9.75 -1.65 4.45
C ARG A 63 -10.51 -1.04 3.27
N SER A 64 -11.54 -0.26 3.54
CA SER A 64 -12.32 0.42 2.50
C SER A 64 -11.46 1.39 1.70
N SER A 65 -10.65 2.20 2.38
CA SER A 65 -9.74 3.15 1.74
C SER A 65 -8.69 2.45 0.88
N TYR A 66 -8.14 1.33 1.36
CA TYR A 66 -7.19 0.52 0.58
C TYR A 66 -7.83 -0.06 -0.69
N ALA A 67 -9.05 -0.57 -0.61
CA ALA A 67 -9.78 -1.11 -1.76
C ALA A 67 -10.08 0.00 -2.79
N ALA A 68 -10.56 1.15 -2.33
CA ALA A 68 -10.83 2.31 -3.17
C ALA A 68 -9.55 2.81 -3.86
N PHE A 69 -8.45 2.94 -3.11
CA PHE A 69 -7.14 3.32 -3.65
C PHE A 69 -6.65 2.34 -4.71
N SER A 70 -6.74 1.04 -4.46
CA SER A 70 -6.33 0.01 -5.41
C SER A 70 -7.12 0.09 -6.72
N THR A 71 -8.43 0.35 -6.64
CA THR A 71 -9.30 0.54 -7.80
C THR A 71 -8.88 1.78 -8.60
N LEU A 72 -8.67 2.92 -7.93
CA LEU A 72 -8.23 4.16 -8.57
C LEU A 72 -6.89 4.01 -9.29
N ILE A 73 -5.94 3.33 -8.68
CA ILE A 73 -4.62 3.08 -9.27
C ILE A 73 -4.72 2.18 -10.50
N ASN A 74 -5.52 1.12 -10.45
CA ASN A 74 -5.72 0.23 -11.59
C ASN A 74 -6.42 0.95 -12.78
N ASP A 75 -7.39 1.81 -12.49
CA ASP A 75 -8.03 2.64 -13.51
C ASP A 75 -7.05 3.63 -14.13
N TRP A 76 -6.25 4.30 -13.30
CA TRP A 76 -5.20 5.20 -13.77
C TRP A 76 -4.18 4.49 -14.67
N VAL A 77 -3.67 3.33 -14.28
CA VAL A 77 -2.75 2.53 -15.13
C VAL A 77 -3.40 2.15 -16.46
N SER A 78 -4.68 1.81 -16.44
CA SER A 78 -5.44 1.50 -17.65
C SER A 78 -5.53 2.71 -18.59
N LYS A 79 -5.72 3.91 -18.04
CA LYS A 79 -5.70 5.18 -18.80
C LYS A 79 -4.31 5.45 -19.39
N VAL A 80 -3.26 5.26 -18.60
CA VAL A 80 -1.86 5.39 -19.06
C VAL A 80 -1.56 4.42 -20.21
N LYS A 81 -1.95 3.16 -20.08
CA LYS A 81 -1.78 2.16 -21.15
C LYS A 81 -2.50 2.56 -22.43
N ARG A 82 -3.77 2.98 -22.34
CA ARG A 82 -4.53 3.44 -23.52
C ARG A 82 -3.85 4.62 -24.19
N TRP A 83 -3.40 5.61 -23.43
CA TRP A 83 -2.66 6.74 -23.96
C TRP A 83 -1.37 6.32 -24.67
N ARG A 84 -0.54 5.47 -24.04
CA ARG A 84 0.68 4.95 -24.63
C ARG A 84 0.44 4.21 -25.94
N CYS A 85 -0.59 3.37 -25.97
CA CYS A 85 -0.94 2.59 -27.16
C CYS A 85 -1.56 3.43 -28.27
N GLY A 86 -2.08 4.60 -27.97
CA GLY A 86 -2.56 5.57 -28.94
C GLY A 86 -1.49 6.48 -29.54
N LEU A 87 -0.23 6.42 -29.08
CA LEU A 87 0.83 7.26 -29.62
C LEU A 87 1.18 6.91 -31.06
N THR A 88 1.20 7.91 -31.92
CA THR A 88 1.66 7.81 -33.33
C THR A 88 3.16 7.54 -33.41
N ALA A 89 3.65 7.12 -34.57
CA ALA A 89 5.07 6.90 -34.82
C ALA A 89 5.89 8.19 -34.60
N ALA A 90 5.37 9.34 -35.02
CA ALA A 90 6.02 10.63 -34.84
C ALA A 90 6.15 11.03 -33.37
N GLU A 91 5.09 10.83 -32.58
CA GLU A 91 5.11 11.08 -31.13
C GLU A 91 6.07 10.16 -30.40
N ARG A 92 6.09 8.88 -30.73
CA ARG A 92 7.06 7.92 -30.18
C ARG A 92 8.49 8.35 -30.46
N SER A 93 8.79 8.75 -31.68
CA SER A 93 10.11 9.26 -32.05
C SER A 93 10.47 10.51 -31.26
N ARG A 94 9.54 11.49 -31.16
CA ARG A 94 9.73 12.73 -30.36
C ARG A 94 10.01 12.42 -28.88
N LEU A 95 9.38 11.39 -28.34
CA LEU A 95 9.53 10.97 -26.93
C LEU A 95 10.76 10.08 -26.69
N GLY A 96 11.51 9.75 -27.73
CA GLY A 96 12.72 8.91 -27.67
C GLY A 96 12.41 7.46 -27.30
N VAL A 97 11.31 6.92 -27.83
CA VAL A 97 10.87 5.54 -27.60
C VAL A 97 11.60 4.59 -28.54
N GLY A 98 12.30 3.61 -28.00
CA GLY A 98 13.09 2.64 -28.78
C GLY A 98 12.22 1.58 -29.49
N ALA A 99 12.83 0.86 -30.46
CA ALA A 99 12.14 -0.14 -31.28
C ALA A 99 11.48 -1.28 -30.47
N ASN A 100 12.09 -1.68 -29.36
CA ASN A 100 11.60 -2.77 -28.51
C ASN A 100 10.58 -2.32 -27.46
N TRP A 101 10.11 -1.07 -27.53
CA TRP A 101 9.14 -0.55 -26.59
C TRP A 101 7.74 -1.14 -26.82
N ARG A 102 7.09 -1.54 -25.73
CA ARG A 102 5.72 -2.04 -25.76
C ARG A 102 4.82 -1.09 -25.02
N CYS A 103 3.76 -0.65 -25.65
CA CYS A 103 2.84 0.33 -25.06
C CYS A 103 2.13 -0.19 -23.80
N GLY A 104 1.85 -1.49 -23.74
CA GLY A 104 1.12 -2.13 -22.63
C GLY A 104 1.99 -2.63 -21.48
N ASP A 105 3.33 -2.49 -21.54
CA ASP A 105 4.27 -3.06 -20.56
C ASP A 105 4.39 -2.21 -19.27
N VAL A 106 3.29 -1.64 -18.83
CA VAL A 106 3.19 -0.97 -17.53
C VAL A 106 2.44 -1.88 -16.57
N SER A 107 3.05 -2.17 -15.44
CA SER A 107 2.42 -2.88 -14.34
C SER A 107 2.43 -2.05 -13.08
N VAL A 108 1.39 -2.20 -12.28
CA VAL A 108 1.31 -1.62 -10.94
C VAL A 108 1.13 -2.75 -9.94
N LEU A 109 1.82 -2.64 -8.83
CA LEU A 109 1.64 -3.49 -7.66
C LEU A 109 1.17 -2.59 -6.51
N VAL A 110 0.07 -2.96 -5.89
CA VAL A 110 -0.39 -2.34 -4.66
C VAL A 110 -0.37 -3.43 -3.59
N ASP A 111 0.37 -3.21 -2.53
CA ASP A 111 0.45 -4.17 -1.43
C ASP A 111 0.40 -3.46 -0.09
N ARG A 112 -0.02 -4.19 0.94
CA ARG A 112 -0.07 -3.74 2.31
C ARG A 112 0.96 -4.51 3.13
N VAL A 113 1.80 -3.79 3.86
CA VAL A 113 2.74 -4.36 4.83
C VAL A 113 2.24 -4.06 6.23
N SER A 114 2.04 -5.10 7.02
CA SER A 114 1.64 -5.02 8.42
C SER A 114 2.46 -5.99 9.26
N PHE A 115 2.37 -5.89 10.57
CA PHE A 115 3.03 -6.83 11.48
C PHE A 115 2.49 -8.26 11.39
N ASP A 116 1.27 -8.46 10.86
CA ASP A 116 0.67 -9.79 10.69
C ASP A 116 1.55 -10.73 9.86
N GLN A 117 2.36 -10.19 8.95
CA GLN A 117 3.30 -10.94 8.13
C GLN A 117 4.41 -11.61 8.93
N LEU A 118 4.65 -11.16 10.18
CA LEU A 118 5.68 -11.71 11.06
C LEU A 118 5.21 -12.93 11.88
N GLY A 119 3.96 -13.32 11.69
CA GLY A 119 3.31 -14.38 12.46
C GLY A 119 2.73 -13.90 13.80
N PRO A 120 1.80 -14.66 14.40
CA PRO A 120 0.94 -14.18 15.48
C PRO A 120 1.71 -13.77 16.74
N ALA A 121 2.76 -14.48 17.11
CA ALA A 121 3.52 -14.19 18.33
C ALA A 121 4.23 -12.82 18.24
N ARG A 122 4.97 -12.58 17.14
CA ARG A 122 5.71 -11.32 16.97
C ARG A 122 4.79 -10.15 16.65
N ALA A 123 3.76 -10.39 15.84
CA ALA A 123 2.73 -9.41 15.55
C ALA A 123 2.03 -8.95 16.82
N GLY A 124 1.70 -9.87 17.74
CA GLY A 124 1.08 -9.54 19.02
C GLY A 124 1.96 -8.64 19.88
N ILE A 125 3.26 -8.92 19.98
CA ILE A 125 4.20 -8.07 20.73
C ILE A 125 4.25 -6.65 20.16
N LEU A 126 4.41 -6.52 18.83
CA LEU A 126 4.53 -5.23 18.17
C LEU A 126 3.24 -4.43 18.21
N SER A 127 2.10 -5.08 18.03
CA SER A 127 0.77 -4.44 18.08
C SER A 127 0.35 -4.03 19.50
N ALA A 128 0.96 -4.60 20.53
CA ALA A 128 0.74 -4.22 21.93
C ALA A 128 1.48 -2.92 22.30
N ILE A 129 2.46 -2.48 21.51
CA ILE A 129 3.17 -1.21 21.77
C ILE A 129 2.19 -0.05 21.59
N PRO A 130 2.00 0.81 22.60
CA PRO A 130 0.99 1.85 22.54
C PRO A 130 1.37 2.96 21.57
N THR A 131 0.37 3.53 20.88
CA THR A 131 0.57 4.73 20.05
C THR A 131 0.72 5.95 20.98
N ARG A 132 1.94 6.46 21.11
CA ARG A 132 2.29 7.62 21.96
C ARG A 132 3.27 8.52 21.22
N PHE A 133 3.30 9.80 21.62
CA PHE A 133 4.27 10.77 21.06
C PHE A 133 5.72 10.49 21.51
N ALA A 134 5.91 9.77 22.61
CA ALA A 134 7.21 9.35 23.08
C ALA A 134 7.16 7.88 23.50
N LEU A 135 8.08 7.10 22.96
CA LEU A 135 8.29 5.69 23.29
C LEU A 135 9.71 5.49 23.84
N PRO A 136 9.94 4.51 24.72
CA PRO A 136 11.28 4.07 25.06
C PRO A 136 12.06 3.64 23.82
N ALA A 137 13.36 3.92 23.79
CA ALA A 137 14.21 3.62 22.62
C ALA A 137 14.11 2.16 22.18
N GLU A 138 14.10 1.22 23.13
CA GLU A 138 13.95 -0.21 22.86
C GLU A 138 12.64 -0.56 22.10
N GLN A 139 11.53 0.11 22.41
CA GLN A 139 10.26 -0.09 21.70
C GLN A 139 10.33 0.51 20.28
N VAL A 140 11.02 1.63 20.12
CA VAL A 140 11.25 2.22 18.79
C VAL A 140 12.08 1.29 17.93
N ASP A 141 13.17 0.75 18.45
CA ASP A 141 14.02 -0.20 17.74
C ASP A 141 13.27 -1.46 17.35
N LEU A 142 12.46 -2.02 18.25
CA LEU A 142 11.60 -3.17 17.96
C LEU A 142 10.61 -2.90 16.82
N LEU A 143 10.02 -1.70 16.76
CA LEU A 143 9.08 -1.31 15.69
C LEU A 143 9.82 -1.13 14.36
N ILE A 144 11.02 -0.54 14.37
CA ILE A 144 11.86 -0.36 13.18
C ILE A 144 12.25 -1.71 12.61
N ASP A 145 12.77 -2.61 13.44
CA ASP A 145 13.16 -3.95 13.02
C ASP A 145 11.96 -4.79 12.55
N GLY A 146 10.85 -4.68 13.27
CA GLY A 146 9.60 -5.33 12.88
C GLY A 146 9.11 -4.87 11.51
N GLY A 147 9.10 -3.56 11.27
CA GLY A 147 8.71 -2.99 9.98
C GLY A 147 9.63 -3.42 8.83
N ALA A 148 10.94 -3.41 9.08
CA ALA A 148 11.94 -3.86 8.10
C ALA A 148 11.78 -5.35 7.77
N ASP A 149 11.51 -6.19 8.76
CA ASP A 149 11.27 -7.63 8.56
C ASP A 149 9.96 -7.89 7.83
N ALA A 150 8.87 -7.21 8.19
CA ALA A 150 7.59 -7.31 7.50
C ALA A 150 7.74 -6.95 6.01
N LEU A 151 8.45 -5.87 5.70
CA LEU A 151 8.76 -5.48 4.33
C LEU A 151 9.56 -6.58 3.60
N ARG A 152 10.61 -7.12 4.23
CA ARG A 152 11.41 -8.18 3.64
C ARG A 152 10.61 -9.45 3.35
N GLN A 153 9.59 -9.75 4.15
CA GLN A 153 8.70 -10.90 3.98
C GLN A 153 7.56 -10.65 2.98
N SER A 154 7.29 -9.40 2.59
CA SER A 154 6.27 -9.10 1.58
C SER A 154 6.61 -9.76 0.24
N LYS A 155 5.74 -10.67 -0.21
CA LYS A 155 5.89 -11.36 -1.50
C LYS A 155 5.83 -10.38 -2.68
N ALA A 156 4.98 -9.37 -2.60
CA ALA A 156 4.86 -8.36 -3.64
C ALA A 156 6.12 -7.50 -3.74
N TYR A 157 6.69 -7.08 -2.61
CA TYR A 157 7.96 -6.36 -2.59
C TYR A 157 9.12 -7.19 -3.17
N GLN A 158 9.20 -8.47 -2.79
CA GLN A 158 10.20 -9.38 -3.35
C GLN A 158 10.04 -9.58 -4.86
N ALA A 159 8.80 -9.74 -5.34
CA ALA A 159 8.50 -9.87 -6.76
C ALA A 159 8.83 -8.58 -7.54
N PHE A 160 8.54 -7.42 -6.96
CA PHE A 160 8.91 -6.14 -7.55
C PHE A 160 10.43 -6.01 -7.69
N ARG A 161 11.19 -6.31 -6.64
CA ARG A 161 12.67 -6.27 -6.67
C ARG A 161 13.30 -7.22 -7.68
N LYS A 162 12.78 -8.44 -7.83
CA LYS A 162 13.30 -9.42 -8.80
C LYS A 162 13.11 -8.99 -10.27
N GLY A 163 12.24 -8.04 -10.50
CA GLY A 163 11.97 -7.55 -11.84
C GLY A 163 12.66 -6.23 -12.19
N LEU A 164 13.48 -5.68 -11.29
CA LEU A 164 14.34 -4.54 -11.56
C LEU A 164 15.64 -5.00 -12.18
#